data_0257192cf7ed65407b7845ff6582b1db
#
_entry.id   0257192cf7ed65407b7845ff6582b1db
#
_cell.length_a   1.000
_cell.length_b   1.000
_cell.length_c   1.000
_cell.angle_alpha   90.00
_cell.angle_beta   90.00
_cell.angle_gamma   90.00
#
_symmetry.space_group_name_H-M   'P 1'
#
loop_
_entity.id
_entity.type
_entity.pdbx_description
1 polymer ?
#
loop_
_entity_poly.entity_id
_entity_poly.type
_entity_poly.pdbx_seq_one_letter_code
_entity_poly.pdbx_strand_id
1 'polypeptide(L)'
;LGVFKSKGRLNKEPTSKYRSPFQRDRDRIIHSASFRRLKHKTQVFVNTEGDHFRTRITHSIEVAQIARSIAKYLNLNEDLTETLSLAHDLGHTPFGHAGEDALDECMESYGGFDHNLQTLRIIMFLENKYFKFKGLNLSIETLEGLLKHNGPVEDTNLVNKLIGLKTFKRKINFNTYPSLEAQISAISDDIAYNNHDIQDGINANLFKLEELMEIDFFKSIYLKYKKKINKKNYKIATYQIIRDSIDLMIRDLLANTQKNLKNLKIKSIKDI
;
A
#
# COMPACT_ATOMS: atom_id res chain seq x y z
N LEU A 1 -19.78 0.93 7.35
CA LEU A 1 -18.91 -0.07 6.68
C LEU A 1 -17.50 -0.09 7.26
N GLY A 2 -17.01 1.06 7.75
CA GLY A 2 -15.65 1.18 8.28
C GLY A 2 -15.39 0.39 9.56
N VAL A 3 -14.14 0.00 9.76
CA VAL A 3 -13.65 -0.74 10.93
C VAL A 3 -13.30 0.23 12.05
N PHE A 4 -14.23 0.52 12.94
CA PHE A 4 -13.99 1.45 14.07
C PHE A 4 -13.72 0.73 15.40
N LYS A 5 -14.02 -0.56 15.51
CA LYS A 5 -13.80 -1.37 16.69
C LYS A 5 -12.82 -2.50 16.39
N SER A 6 -11.70 -2.55 17.12
CA SER A 6 -10.69 -3.59 16.90
C SER A 6 -11.07 -4.92 17.56
N LYS A 7 -10.77 -6.03 16.88
CA LYS A 7 -10.80 -7.41 17.41
C LYS A 7 -9.67 -7.66 18.41
N GLY A 8 -8.77 -6.68 18.61
CA GLY A 8 -7.65 -6.75 19.54
C GLY A 8 -6.33 -7.15 18.88
N ARG A 9 -5.40 -7.64 19.68
CA ARG A 9 -4.02 -7.99 19.31
C ARG A 9 -3.73 -9.46 19.63
N LEU A 10 -2.65 -10.00 19.08
CA LEU A 10 -2.20 -11.37 19.40
C LEU A 10 -1.73 -11.46 20.85
N ASN A 11 -1.00 -10.46 21.33
CA ASN A 11 -0.61 -10.34 22.73
C ASN A 11 -1.43 -9.25 23.41
N LYS A 12 -2.01 -9.55 24.59
CA LYS A 12 -2.80 -8.58 25.34
C LYS A 12 -1.95 -7.41 25.81
N GLU A 13 -2.45 -6.20 25.59
CA GLU A 13 -1.85 -4.96 26.07
C GLU A 13 -2.92 -4.03 26.65
N PRO A 14 -2.58 -3.13 27.56
CA PRO A 14 -3.48 -2.07 28.01
C PRO A 14 -3.92 -1.17 26.84
N THR A 15 -5.17 -0.74 26.86
CA THR A 15 -5.67 0.26 25.93
C THR A 15 -5.05 1.62 26.20
N SER A 16 -4.86 2.42 25.17
CA SER A 16 -4.45 3.81 25.33
C SER A 16 -5.65 4.68 25.66
N LYS A 17 -5.46 5.66 26.54
CA LYS A 17 -6.49 6.67 26.83
C LYS A 17 -6.64 7.73 25.73
N TYR A 18 -5.61 7.93 24.89
CA TYR A 18 -5.50 9.04 23.95
C TYR A 18 -5.48 8.63 22.49
N ARG A 19 -5.21 7.35 22.19
CA ARG A 19 -5.04 6.86 20.82
C ARG A 19 -5.92 5.66 20.55
N SER A 20 -6.52 5.63 19.36
CA SER A 20 -7.21 4.44 18.86
C SER A 20 -6.21 3.26 18.71
N PRO A 21 -6.70 2.01 18.65
CA PRO A 21 -5.85 0.86 18.34
C PRO A 21 -5.06 1.04 17.04
N PHE A 22 -5.68 1.64 16.02
CA PHE A 22 -5.11 1.83 14.69
C PHE A 22 -4.10 2.99 14.66
N GLN A 23 -4.34 4.08 15.39
CA GLN A 23 -3.31 5.12 15.60
C GLN A 23 -2.06 4.55 16.26
N ARG A 24 -2.22 3.65 17.26
CA ARG A 24 -1.08 2.98 17.85
C ARG A 24 -0.33 2.10 16.86
N ASP A 25 -1.03 1.46 15.93
CA ASP A 25 -0.41 0.64 14.89
C ASP A 25 0.39 1.51 13.94
N ARG A 26 -0.18 2.60 13.46
CA ARG A 26 0.50 3.60 12.62
C ARG A 26 1.78 4.11 13.28
N ASP A 27 1.69 4.54 14.54
CA ASP A 27 2.85 5.03 15.28
C ASP A 27 3.95 3.96 15.37
N ARG A 28 3.58 2.68 15.60
CA ARG A 28 4.53 1.57 15.65
C ARG A 28 5.23 1.32 14.33
N ILE A 29 4.50 1.44 13.20
CA ILE A 29 5.08 1.34 11.87
C ILE A 29 6.06 2.48 11.62
N ILE A 30 5.63 3.74 11.78
CA ILE A 30 6.47 4.92 11.54
C ILE A 30 7.77 4.87 12.36
N HIS A 31 7.69 4.41 13.60
CA HIS A 31 8.85 4.29 14.49
C HIS A 31 9.64 2.98 14.32
N SER A 32 9.26 2.08 13.39
CA SER A 32 9.99 0.82 13.13
C SER A 32 11.32 1.06 12.41
N ALA A 33 12.26 0.14 12.57
CA ALA A 33 13.51 0.19 11.82
C ALA A 33 13.28 -0.14 10.34
N SER A 34 12.39 -1.08 10.05
CA SER A 34 12.01 -1.48 8.70
C SER A 34 11.43 -0.32 7.90
N PHE A 35 10.54 0.51 8.49
CA PHE A 35 10.01 1.69 7.82
C PHE A 35 11.11 2.70 7.45
N ARG A 36 12.04 2.98 8.37
CA ARG A 36 13.19 3.85 8.05
C ARG A 36 14.09 3.30 6.96
N ARG A 37 14.18 1.97 6.83
CA ARG A 37 14.99 1.33 5.79
C ARG A 37 14.40 1.48 4.39
N LEU A 38 13.10 1.77 4.25
CA LEU A 38 12.46 2.03 2.96
C LEU A 38 13.10 3.20 2.20
N LYS A 39 13.73 4.15 2.89
CA LYS A 39 14.48 5.25 2.25
C LYS A 39 15.67 4.78 1.39
N HIS A 40 16.17 3.57 1.64
CA HIS A 40 17.30 2.99 0.91
C HIS A 40 16.88 1.95 -0.13
N LYS A 41 15.58 1.69 -0.25
CA LYS A 41 15.03 0.79 -1.26
C LYS A 41 14.48 1.62 -2.42
N THR A 42 14.88 1.28 -3.62
CA THR A 42 14.39 1.93 -4.85
C THR A 42 12.93 1.57 -5.09
N GLN A 43 12.15 2.50 -5.65
CA GLN A 43 10.83 2.16 -6.20
C GLN A 43 11.02 1.47 -7.56
N VAL A 44 11.50 2.20 -8.54
CA VAL A 44 11.85 1.69 -9.88
C VAL A 44 13.27 2.05 -10.25
N PHE A 45 13.67 3.31 -10.10
CA PHE A 45 14.98 3.83 -10.49
C PHE A 45 15.94 3.87 -9.31
N VAL A 46 17.23 3.57 -9.57
CA VAL A 46 18.27 3.59 -8.54
C VAL A 46 18.63 5.01 -8.19
N ASN A 47 18.57 5.37 -6.91
CA ASN A 47 18.81 6.74 -6.42
C ASN A 47 20.22 7.28 -6.61
N THR A 48 21.19 6.46 -7.01
CA THR A 48 22.57 6.91 -7.31
C THR A 48 22.65 7.79 -8.55
N GLU A 49 21.61 7.78 -9.40
CA GLU A 49 21.52 8.58 -10.63
C GLU A 49 20.83 9.94 -10.42
N GLY A 50 20.43 10.27 -9.20
CA GLY A 50 19.82 11.54 -8.83
C GLY A 50 18.87 11.43 -7.65
N ASP A 51 18.85 12.42 -6.78
CA ASP A 51 17.99 12.52 -5.57
C ASP A 51 16.53 12.89 -5.90
N HIS A 52 16.16 12.92 -7.19
CA HIS A 52 14.81 13.22 -7.65
C HIS A 52 13.90 12.01 -7.85
N PHE A 53 14.46 10.79 -7.87
CA PHE A 53 13.67 9.56 -7.99
C PHE A 53 13.07 9.14 -6.67
N ARG A 54 11.88 8.52 -6.73
CA ARG A 54 11.17 8.05 -5.54
C ARG A 54 11.89 6.86 -4.91
N THR A 55 11.92 6.91 -3.59
CA THR A 55 12.24 5.75 -2.76
C THR A 55 10.95 5.11 -2.28
N ARG A 56 11.00 3.87 -1.79
CA ARG A 56 9.81 3.21 -1.25
C ARG A 56 9.18 3.94 -0.07
N ILE A 57 9.95 4.70 0.72
CA ILE A 57 9.37 5.50 1.81
C ILE A 57 8.53 6.66 1.28
N THR A 58 8.99 7.36 0.24
CA THR A 58 8.23 8.47 -0.36
C THR A 58 6.98 7.94 -1.06
N HIS A 59 7.09 6.82 -1.78
CA HIS A 59 5.96 6.12 -2.37
C HIS A 59 4.91 5.75 -1.31
N SER A 60 5.29 5.04 -0.23
CA SER A 60 4.36 4.62 0.83
C SER A 60 3.65 5.83 1.48
N ILE A 61 4.32 6.98 1.62
CA ILE A 61 3.69 8.21 2.14
C ILE A 61 2.68 8.77 1.15
N GLU A 62 2.99 8.79 -0.14
CA GLU A 62 2.08 9.27 -1.20
C GLU A 62 0.87 8.34 -1.34
N VAL A 63 1.06 7.00 -1.28
CA VAL A 63 -0.04 6.00 -1.20
C VAL A 63 -0.93 6.28 0.00
N ALA A 64 -0.35 6.48 1.18
CA ALA A 64 -1.10 6.75 2.40
C ALA A 64 -1.92 8.05 2.31
N GLN A 65 -1.42 9.08 1.65
CA GLN A 65 -2.13 10.33 1.42
C GLN A 65 -3.37 10.12 0.52
N ILE A 66 -3.23 9.37 -0.58
CA ILE A 66 -4.32 9.02 -1.49
C ILE A 66 -5.37 8.19 -0.74
N ALA A 67 -4.93 7.10 -0.10
CA ALA A 67 -5.77 6.17 0.63
C ALA A 67 -6.59 6.85 1.74
N ARG A 68 -5.98 7.75 2.52
CA ARG A 68 -6.68 8.51 3.55
C ARG A 68 -7.76 9.43 2.96
N SER A 69 -7.47 10.07 1.83
CA SER A 69 -8.44 10.95 1.17
C SER A 69 -9.69 10.16 0.75
N ILE A 70 -9.49 8.97 0.18
CA ILE A 70 -10.57 8.06 -0.22
C ILE A 70 -11.31 7.53 1.00
N ALA A 71 -10.59 7.05 2.03
CA ALA A 71 -11.18 6.52 3.26
C ALA A 71 -12.05 7.56 3.96
N LYS A 72 -11.59 8.82 4.05
CA LYS A 72 -12.35 9.94 4.62
C LYS A 72 -13.65 10.18 3.86
N TYR A 73 -13.59 10.20 2.53
CA TYR A 73 -14.78 10.42 1.69
C TYR A 73 -15.81 9.30 1.84
N LEU A 74 -15.35 8.05 1.99
CA LEU A 74 -16.21 6.86 2.16
C LEU A 74 -16.60 6.58 3.62
N ASN A 75 -16.25 7.45 4.57
CA ASN A 75 -16.51 7.23 6.02
C ASN A 75 -15.91 5.94 6.55
N LEU A 76 -14.69 5.59 6.11
CA LEU A 76 -13.91 4.46 6.60
C LEU A 76 -12.92 4.92 7.67
N ASN A 77 -12.19 3.97 8.27
CA ASN A 77 -11.20 4.27 9.29
C ASN A 77 -9.89 4.78 8.67
N GLU A 78 -9.66 6.09 8.72
CA GLU A 78 -8.46 6.73 8.15
C GLU A 78 -7.16 6.19 8.77
N ASP A 79 -7.12 5.97 10.09
CA ASP A 79 -5.93 5.49 10.78
C ASP A 79 -5.53 4.06 10.36
N LEU A 80 -6.53 3.17 10.17
CA LEU A 80 -6.29 1.82 9.69
C LEU A 80 -5.81 1.85 8.24
N THR A 81 -6.48 2.61 7.39
CA THR A 81 -6.12 2.76 5.98
C THR A 81 -4.69 3.29 5.83
N GLU A 82 -4.34 4.35 6.57
CA GLU A 82 -2.99 4.92 6.58
C GLU A 82 -1.94 3.91 7.06
N THR A 83 -2.25 3.17 8.14
CA THR A 83 -1.36 2.14 8.67
C THR A 83 -1.03 1.06 7.64
N LEU A 84 -2.05 0.58 6.92
CA LEU A 84 -1.89 -0.42 5.88
C LEU A 84 -1.03 0.10 4.73
N SER A 85 -1.31 1.31 4.25
CA SER A 85 -0.57 1.95 3.17
C SER A 85 0.90 2.25 3.53
N LEU A 86 1.20 2.60 4.79
CA LEU A 86 2.58 2.81 5.23
C LEU A 86 3.36 1.49 5.39
N ALA A 87 2.65 0.38 5.61
CA ALA A 87 3.28 -0.89 5.97
C ALA A 87 3.39 -1.89 4.81
N HIS A 88 2.65 -1.72 3.70
CA HIS A 88 2.56 -2.72 2.64
C HIS A 88 3.94 -3.11 2.07
N ASP A 89 4.83 -2.14 1.89
CA ASP A 89 6.14 -2.28 1.25
C ASP A 89 7.29 -2.69 2.19
N LEU A 90 7.05 -2.89 3.50
CA LEU A 90 8.13 -3.17 4.47
C LEU A 90 8.97 -4.38 4.12
N GLY A 91 8.36 -5.41 3.55
CA GLY A 91 8.98 -6.68 3.19
C GLY A 91 9.68 -6.70 1.84
N HIS A 92 9.52 -5.67 1.01
CA HIS A 92 10.08 -5.66 -0.34
C HIS A 92 11.61 -5.80 -0.33
N THR A 93 12.12 -6.49 -1.35
CA THR A 93 13.56 -6.65 -1.60
C THR A 93 14.18 -5.38 -2.17
N PRO A 94 15.51 -5.22 -2.13
CA PRO A 94 16.21 -4.30 -3.03
C PRO A 94 15.93 -4.67 -4.49
N PHE A 95 15.90 -3.67 -5.38
CA PHE A 95 15.66 -3.81 -6.83
C PHE A 95 14.24 -4.27 -7.20
N GLY A 96 13.24 -3.99 -6.34
CA GLY A 96 11.83 -4.22 -6.64
C GLY A 96 11.49 -5.69 -6.95
N HIS A 97 10.62 -5.91 -7.94
CA HIS A 97 10.17 -7.25 -8.33
C HIS A 97 11.30 -8.11 -8.91
N ALA A 98 12.24 -7.54 -9.67
CA ALA A 98 13.39 -8.30 -10.17
C ALA A 98 14.25 -8.88 -9.03
N GLY A 99 14.40 -8.13 -7.93
CA GLY A 99 15.08 -8.62 -6.73
C GLY A 99 14.24 -9.66 -5.96
N GLU A 100 12.92 -9.55 -6.02
CA GLU A 100 12.00 -10.52 -5.43
C GLU A 100 12.07 -11.86 -6.18
N ASP A 101 11.94 -11.84 -7.50
CA ASP A 101 12.00 -13.03 -8.35
C ASP A 101 13.33 -13.79 -8.16
N ALA A 102 14.43 -13.05 -8.16
CA ALA A 102 15.76 -13.65 -7.92
C ALA A 102 15.88 -14.25 -6.50
N LEU A 103 15.30 -13.61 -5.50
CA LEU A 103 15.32 -14.13 -4.13
C LEU A 103 14.38 -15.33 -3.97
N ASP A 104 13.22 -15.33 -4.62
CA ASP A 104 12.28 -16.45 -4.61
C ASP A 104 12.92 -17.69 -5.23
N GLU A 105 13.57 -17.55 -6.40
CA GLU A 105 14.35 -18.62 -7.03
C GLU A 105 15.43 -19.17 -6.11
N CYS A 106 16.24 -18.29 -5.50
CA CYS A 106 17.29 -18.71 -4.56
C CYS A 106 16.76 -19.41 -3.30
N MET A 107 15.52 -19.08 -2.91
CA MET A 107 14.88 -19.62 -1.70
C MET A 107 13.94 -20.79 -1.98
N GLU A 108 13.82 -21.28 -3.21
CA GLU A 108 12.88 -22.34 -3.61
C GLU A 108 12.96 -23.57 -2.68
N SER A 109 14.16 -24.06 -2.40
CA SER A 109 14.39 -25.20 -1.47
C SER A 109 13.98 -24.91 -0.02
N TYR A 110 13.84 -23.65 0.36
CA TYR A 110 13.48 -23.19 1.71
C TYR A 110 12.03 -22.69 1.80
N GLY A 111 11.30 -22.71 0.68
CA GLY A 111 9.90 -22.36 0.63
C GLY A 111 9.59 -21.07 -0.12
N GLY A 112 10.56 -20.57 -0.87
CA GLY A 112 10.39 -19.38 -1.66
C GLY A 112 10.43 -18.08 -0.85
N PHE A 113 10.13 -16.98 -1.53
CA PHE A 113 10.05 -15.66 -0.95
C PHE A 113 8.79 -14.94 -1.47
N ASP A 114 8.13 -14.19 -0.62
CA ASP A 114 7.00 -13.32 -0.93
C ASP A 114 7.10 -12.07 -0.06
N HIS A 115 7.06 -10.89 -0.66
CA HIS A 115 7.26 -9.62 0.05
C HIS A 115 6.12 -9.31 1.06
N ASN A 116 4.87 -9.72 0.79
CA ASN A 116 3.75 -9.53 1.72
C ASN A 116 3.93 -10.39 2.97
N LEU A 117 4.31 -11.67 2.79
CA LEU A 117 4.62 -12.56 3.90
C LEU A 117 5.87 -12.10 4.65
N GLN A 118 6.86 -11.57 3.96
CA GLN A 118 8.03 -10.97 4.60
C GLN A 118 7.66 -9.70 5.39
N THR A 119 6.72 -8.88 4.89
CA THR A 119 6.15 -7.76 5.66
C THR A 119 5.57 -8.28 6.99
N LEU A 120 4.76 -9.33 6.95
CA LEU A 120 4.20 -9.94 8.16
C LEU A 120 5.29 -10.49 9.08
N ARG A 121 6.32 -11.18 8.56
CA ARG A 121 7.44 -11.66 9.36
C ARG A 121 8.16 -10.51 10.09
N ILE A 122 8.39 -9.42 9.39
CA ILE A 122 9.01 -8.22 9.97
C ILE A 122 8.18 -7.70 11.14
N ILE A 123 6.90 -7.41 10.92
CA ILE A 123 6.05 -6.78 11.93
C ILE A 123 5.65 -7.73 13.08
N MET A 124 5.62 -9.03 12.84
CA MET A 124 5.22 -10.01 13.85
C MET A 124 6.39 -10.55 14.66
N PHE A 125 7.60 -10.63 14.09
CA PHE A 125 8.70 -11.36 14.71
C PHE A 125 10.04 -10.64 14.73
N LEU A 126 10.39 -9.85 13.70
CA LEU A 126 11.75 -9.35 13.52
C LEU A 126 12.00 -7.97 14.13
N GLU A 127 10.97 -7.14 14.26
CA GLU A 127 11.08 -5.84 14.95
C GLU A 127 11.14 -6.04 16.47
N ASN A 128 12.33 -5.91 17.05
CA ASN A 128 12.58 -6.11 18.49
C ASN A 128 12.54 -4.77 19.22
N LYS A 129 11.35 -4.33 19.67
CA LYS A 129 11.16 -3.04 20.34
C LYS A 129 10.48 -3.13 21.71
N TYR A 130 9.96 -4.30 22.07
CA TYR A 130 9.15 -4.47 23.28
C TYR A 130 9.63 -5.64 24.13
N PHE A 131 9.76 -5.44 25.43
CA PHE A 131 10.20 -6.50 26.35
C PHE A 131 9.22 -7.67 26.46
N LYS A 132 7.92 -7.44 26.23
CA LYS A 132 6.87 -8.42 26.53
C LYS A 132 6.52 -9.33 25.36
N PHE A 133 6.92 -8.99 24.13
CA PHE A 133 6.56 -9.75 22.92
C PHE A 133 7.53 -9.44 21.79
N LYS A 134 7.61 -10.35 20.83
CA LYS A 134 8.31 -10.16 19.57
C LYS A 134 7.48 -9.30 18.62
N GLY A 135 8.12 -8.63 17.69
CA GLY A 135 7.48 -7.81 16.68
C GLY A 135 6.82 -6.55 17.24
N LEU A 136 5.91 -5.98 16.46
CA LEU A 136 5.19 -4.75 16.77
C LEU A 136 3.85 -4.97 17.45
N ASN A 137 3.33 -6.21 17.52
CA ASN A 137 2.04 -6.57 18.09
C ASN A 137 0.90 -5.68 17.57
N LEU A 138 0.74 -5.61 16.25
CA LEU A 138 -0.30 -4.81 15.61
C LEU A 138 -1.69 -5.44 15.83
N SER A 139 -2.74 -4.71 15.52
CA SER A 139 -4.13 -5.18 15.60
C SER A 139 -4.39 -6.29 14.57
N ILE A 140 -5.39 -7.12 14.84
CA ILE A 140 -5.76 -8.23 13.94
C ILE A 140 -6.17 -7.69 12.57
N GLU A 141 -6.85 -6.55 12.53
CA GLU A 141 -7.29 -5.91 11.30
C GLU A 141 -6.10 -5.45 10.44
N THR A 142 -5.08 -4.89 11.07
CA THR A 142 -3.85 -4.52 10.36
C THR A 142 -3.13 -5.74 9.82
N LEU A 143 -3.00 -6.82 10.62
CA LEU A 143 -2.39 -8.07 10.17
C LEU A 143 -3.19 -8.71 9.03
N GLU A 144 -4.52 -8.73 9.14
CA GLU A 144 -5.41 -9.26 8.10
C GLU A 144 -5.32 -8.47 6.81
N GLY A 145 -5.33 -7.13 6.89
CA GLY A 145 -5.24 -6.27 5.72
C GLY A 145 -3.92 -6.38 4.97
N LEU A 146 -2.80 -6.52 5.69
CA LEU A 146 -1.49 -6.73 5.08
C LEU A 146 -1.35 -8.12 4.48
N LEU A 147 -1.85 -9.16 5.14
CA LEU A 147 -1.85 -10.52 4.63
C LEU A 147 -2.66 -10.64 3.32
N LYS A 148 -3.74 -9.88 3.22
CA LYS A 148 -4.68 -9.92 2.11
C LYS A 148 -4.55 -8.69 1.21
N HIS A 149 -3.37 -8.13 1.10
CA HIS A 149 -3.14 -6.95 0.25
C HIS A 149 -3.61 -7.18 -1.19
N ASN A 150 -3.37 -8.37 -1.70
CA ASN A 150 -3.78 -8.79 -3.06
C ASN A 150 -5.10 -9.59 -3.10
N GLY A 151 -5.89 -9.56 -2.03
CA GLY A 151 -7.16 -10.29 -1.94
C GLY A 151 -7.15 -11.46 -0.94
N PRO A 152 -8.09 -12.40 -1.04
CA PRO A 152 -8.11 -13.61 -0.22
C PRO A 152 -6.81 -14.41 -0.35
N VAL A 153 -6.45 -15.14 0.71
CA VAL A 153 -5.24 -15.97 0.71
C VAL A 153 -5.51 -17.27 -0.06
N GLU A 154 -4.88 -17.41 -1.21
CA GLU A 154 -5.03 -18.60 -2.06
C GLU A 154 -4.16 -19.76 -1.58
N ASP A 155 -2.89 -19.49 -1.21
CA ASP A 155 -1.96 -20.50 -0.69
C ASP A 155 -1.76 -20.40 0.83
N THR A 156 -2.60 -21.11 1.57
CA THR A 156 -2.46 -21.23 3.02
C THR A 156 -1.25 -22.08 3.45
N ASN A 157 -0.68 -22.93 2.57
CA ASN A 157 0.49 -23.74 2.88
C ASN A 157 1.73 -22.84 2.94
N LEU A 158 1.88 -21.91 2.02
CA LEU A 158 2.96 -20.93 2.03
C LEU A 158 2.90 -20.07 3.29
N VAL A 159 1.71 -19.55 3.66
CA VAL A 159 1.51 -18.82 4.91
C VAL A 159 1.87 -19.68 6.12
N ASN A 160 1.47 -20.95 6.13
CA ASN A 160 1.80 -21.88 7.22
C ASN A 160 3.30 -22.12 7.33
N LYS A 161 3.99 -22.26 6.21
CA LYS A 161 5.44 -22.51 6.14
C LYS A 161 6.23 -21.31 6.64
N LEU A 162 5.89 -20.11 6.22
CA LEU A 162 6.65 -18.88 6.49
C LEU A 162 6.26 -18.17 7.80
N ILE A 163 5.00 -18.23 8.19
CA ILE A 163 4.45 -17.52 9.36
C ILE A 163 3.93 -18.48 10.44
N GLY A 164 3.30 -19.58 10.02
CA GLY A 164 2.57 -20.50 10.87
C GLY A 164 1.12 -20.07 11.14
N LEU A 165 0.15 -20.79 10.59
CA LEU A 165 -1.28 -20.47 10.71
C LEU A 165 -1.76 -20.39 12.18
N LYS A 166 -1.19 -21.21 13.06
CA LYS A 166 -1.50 -21.19 14.49
C LYS A 166 -1.18 -19.87 15.17
N THR A 167 -0.23 -19.09 14.63
CA THR A 167 0.16 -17.77 15.14
C THR A 167 -1.00 -16.79 15.14
N PHE A 168 -1.90 -16.89 14.17
CA PHE A 168 -3.08 -16.03 14.08
C PHE A 168 -4.20 -16.40 15.07
N LYS A 169 -4.06 -17.52 15.82
CA LYS A 169 -5.03 -17.95 16.85
C LYS A 169 -6.47 -18.02 16.35
N ARG A 170 -6.67 -18.42 15.10
CA ARG A 170 -7.99 -18.47 14.40
C ARG A 170 -8.73 -17.14 14.37
N LYS A 171 -8.05 -16.01 14.42
CA LYS A 171 -8.67 -14.68 14.41
C LYS A 171 -8.86 -14.11 13.00
N ILE A 172 -8.24 -14.72 11.99
CA ILE A 172 -8.29 -14.32 10.58
C ILE A 172 -8.99 -15.44 9.80
N ASN A 173 -9.96 -15.08 8.98
CA ASN A 173 -10.54 -15.98 7.99
C ASN A 173 -9.80 -15.74 6.66
N PHE A 174 -9.04 -16.70 6.15
CA PHE A 174 -8.20 -16.57 4.97
C PHE A 174 -8.98 -16.48 3.67
N ASN A 175 -10.19 -17.04 3.61
CA ASN A 175 -10.98 -17.20 2.38
C ASN A 175 -11.88 -15.97 2.07
N THR A 176 -11.94 -14.98 2.95
CA THR A 176 -12.76 -13.78 2.74
C THR A 176 -11.90 -12.63 2.20
N TYR A 177 -12.54 -11.69 1.52
CA TYR A 177 -11.89 -10.43 1.18
C TYR A 177 -11.52 -9.64 2.45
N PRO A 178 -10.50 -8.76 2.38
CA PRO A 178 -10.15 -7.89 3.50
C PRO A 178 -11.18 -6.76 3.67
N SER A 179 -11.04 -6.00 4.77
CA SER A 179 -11.87 -4.81 5.00
C SER A 179 -11.75 -3.79 3.87
N LEU A 180 -12.74 -2.90 3.72
CA LEU A 180 -12.68 -1.83 2.72
C LEU A 180 -11.45 -0.93 2.90
N GLU A 181 -11.00 -0.71 4.12
CA GLU A 181 -9.77 0.03 4.41
C GLU A 181 -8.56 -0.61 3.73
N ALA A 182 -8.47 -1.94 3.77
CA ALA A 182 -7.37 -2.66 3.13
C ALA A 182 -7.51 -2.67 1.60
N GLN A 183 -8.72 -2.82 1.07
CA GLN A 183 -8.98 -2.71 -0.36
C GLN A 183 -8.65 -1.31 -0.89
N ILE A 184 -8.99 -0.24 -0.13
CA ILE A 184 -8.63 1.13 -0.48
C ILE A 184 -7.12 1.34 -0.42
N SER A 185 -6.44 0.75 0.56
CA SER A 185 -4.98 0.80 0.62
C SER A 185 -4.34 0.19 -0.62
N ALA A 186 -4.81 -1.00 -1.05
CA ALA A 186 -4.29 -1.69 -2.23
C ALA A 186 -4.54 -0.89 -3.53
N ILE A 187 -5.78 -0.46 -3.79
CA ILE A 187 -6.08 0.30 -5.01
C ILE A 187 -5.39 1.68 -5.02
N SER A 188 -5.10 2.25 -3.86
CA SER A 188 -4.34 3.49 -3.76
C SER A 188 -2.87 3.31 -4.10
N ASP A 189 -2.32 2.13 -3.82
CA ASP A 189 -0.99 1.72 -4.28
C ASP A 189 -0.95 1.65 -5.80
N ASP A 190 -1.92 0.99 -6.45
CA ASP A 190 -2.03 0.93 -7.91
C ASP A 190 -2.13 2.33 -8.54
N ILE A 191 -2.97 3.22 -7.97
CA ILE A 191 -3.09 4.60 -8.46
C ILE A 191 -1.76 5.35 -8.35
N ALA A 192 -1.09 5.25 -7.20
CA ALA A 192 0.19 5.88 -6.95
C ALA A 192 1.27 5.30 -7.86
N TYR A 193 1.44 3.99 -7.88
CA TYR A 193 2.42 3.28 -8.67
C TYR A 193 2.37 3.66 -10.15
N ASN A 194 1.21 3.52 -10.79
CA ASN A 194 1.04 3.84 -12.22
C ASN A 194 1.43 5.29 -12.54
N ASN A 195 1.06 6.25 -11.71
CA ASN A 195 1.36 7.65 -11.95
C ASN A 195 2.80 8.03 -11.61
N HIS A 196 3.36 7.41 -10.58
CA HIS A 196 4.76 7.64 -10.18
C HIS A 196 5.73 7.09 -11.22
N ASP A 197 5.48 5.91 -11.76
CA ASP A 197 6.33 5.29 -12.77
C ASP A 197 6.32 6.09 -14.07
N ILE A 198 5.14 6.61 -14.48
CA ILE A 198 5.06 7.51 -15.63
C ILE A 198 5.89 8.77 -15.38
N GLN A 199 5.77 9.40 -14.23
CA GLN A 199 6.52 10.61 -13.90
C GLN A 199 8.02 10.35 -13.86
N ASP A 200 8.44 9.28 -13.20
CA ASP A 200 9.86 8.93 -13.08
C ASP A 200 10.44 8.46 -14.42
N GLY A 201 9.66 7.76 -15.25
CA GLY A 201 10.05 7.40 -16.61
C GLY A 201 10.29 8.61 -17.52
N ILE A 202 9.42 9.64 -17.44
CA ILE A 202 9.63 10.93 -18.15
C ILE A 202 10.89 11.63 -17.61
N ASN A 203 11.08 11.67 -16.29
CA ASN A 203 12.26 12.26 -15.67
C ASN A 203 13.57 11.54 -16.06
N ALA A 204 13.52 10.23 -16.25
CA ALA A 204 14.62 9.40 -16.73
C ALA A 204 14.81 9.46 -18.26
N ASN A 205 14.00 10.26 -18.99
CA ASN A 205 13.99 10.35 -20.45
C ASN A 205 13.76 9.02 -21.18
N LEU A 206 13.04 8.07 -20.57
CA LEU A 206 12.67 6.80 -21.22
C LEU A 206 11.60 7.02 -22.29
N PHE A 207 10.73 7.98 -22.08
CA PHE A 207 9.69 8.41 -23.02
C PHE A 207 9.30 9.87 -22.75
N LYS A 208 8.59 10.46 -23.69
CA LYS A 208 8.12 11.85 -23.60
C LYS A 208 6.66 11.93 -23.20
N LEU A 209 6.29 13.08 -22.64
CA LEU A 209 4.90 13.37 -22.25
C LEU A 209 3.91 13.23 -23.43
N GLU A 210 4.35 13.54 -24.66
CA GLU A 210 3.55 13.46 -25.89
C GLU A 210 3.19 12.01 -26.24
N GLU A 211 4.03 11.04 -25.88
CA GLU A 211 3.78 9.62 -26.14
C GLU A 211 2.62 9.07 -25.30
N LEU A 212 2.30 9.71 -24.15
CA LEU A 212 1.11 9.36 -23.38
C LEU A 212 -0.21 9.59 -24.13
N MET A 213 -0.18 10.32 -25.27
CA MET A 213 -1.38 10.48 -26.10
C MET A 213 -1.81 9.19 -26.81
N GLU A 214 -0.97 8.17 -26.85
CA GLU A 214 -1.34 6.84 -27.38
C GLU A 214 -2.34 6.13 -26.46
N ILE A 215 -2.42 6.56 -25.18
CA ILE A 215 -3.34 6.04 -24.19
C ILE A 215 -4.52 7.02 -24.06
N ASP A 216 -5.73 6.60 -24.44
CA ASP A 216 -6.91 7.47 -24.47
C ASP A 216 -7.20 8.18 -23.16
N PHE A 217 -6.94 7.53 -22.03
CA PHE A 217 -7.06 8.12 -20.70
C PHE A 217 -6.18 9.37 -20.57
N PHE A 218 -4.89 9.25 -20.84
CA PHE A 218 -3.94 10.37 -20.76
C PHE A 218 -4.14 11.40 -21.86
N LYS A 219 -4.56 10.97 -23.06
CA LYS A 219 -4.88 11.86 -24.19
C LYS A 219 -5.91 12.91 -23.78
N SER A 220 -6.96 12.49 -23.08
CA SER A 220 -8.02 13.39 -22.61
C SER A 220 -7.49 14.49 -21.68
N ILE A 221 -6.51 14.15 -20.83
CA ILE A 221 -5.87 15.08 -19.87
C ILE A 221 -4.86 15.97 -20.60
N TYR A 222 -3.99 15.38 -21.43
CA TYR A 222 -2.97 16.10 -22.18
C TYR A 222 -3.55 17.20 -23.07
N LEU A 223 -4.65 16.93 -23.77
CA LEU A 223 -5.29 17.88 -24.68
C LEU A 223 -5.75 19.16 -23.98
N LYS A 224 -6.08 19.11 -22.67
CA LYS A 224 -6.43 20.31 -21.88
C LYS A 224 -5.26 21.31 -21.82
N TYR A 225 -4.02 20.79 -21.87
CA TYR A 225 -2.79 21.59 -21.68
C TYR A 225 -1.98 21.77 -22.95
N LYS A 226 -2.23 21.03 -24.01
CA LYS A 226 -1.42 20.97 -25.25
C LYS A 226 -1.00 22.35 -25.77
N LYS A 227 -1.93 23.31 -25.81
CA LYS A 227 -1.66 24.67 -26.29
C LYS A 227 -0.77 25.52 -25.37
N LYS A 228 -0.62 25.10 -24.10
CA LYS A 228 0.14 25.81 -23.08
C LYS A 228 1.54 25.22 -22.89
N ILE A 229 1.76 23.98 -23.33
CA ILE A 229 3.03 23.27 -23.15
C ILE A 229 4.09 23.86 -24.08
N ASN A 230 5.25 24.16 -23.50
CA ASN A 230 6.46 24.60 -24.22
C ASN A 230 7.71 24.12 -23.46
N LYS A 231 8.88 24.31 -24.07
CA LYS A 231 10.18 23.88 -23.47
C LYS A 231 10.43 24.42 -22.04
N LYS A 232 9.97 25.64 -21.74
CA LYS A 232 10.21 26.28 -20.43
C LYS A 232 9.33 25.72 -19.31
N ASN A 233 8.14 25.22 -19.63
CA ASN A 233 7.18 24.72 -18.65
C ASN A 233 6.89 23.22 -18.76
N TYR A 234 7.68 22.48 -19.54
CA TYR A 234 7.48 21.04 -19.79
C TYR A 234 7.38 20.24 -18.48
N LYS A 235 8.32 20.45 -17.56
CA LYS A 235 8.30 19.81 -16.23
C LYS A 235 7.04 20.16 -15.42
N ILE A 236 6.61 21.42 -15.47
CA ILE A 236 5.37 21.88 -14.80
C ILE A 236 4.15 21.18 -15.41
N ALA A 237 4.12 21.07 -16.76
CA ALA A 237 3.03 20.39 -17.46
C ALA A 237 2.97 18.90 -17.10
N THR A 238 4.12 18.23 -17.00
CA THR A 238 4.19 16.84 -16.52
C THR A 238 3.55 16.70 -15.14
N TYR A 239 3.97 17.50 -14.18
CA TYR A 239 3.37 17.47 -12.82
C TYR A 239 1.87 17.75 -12.82
N GLN A 240 1.40 18.64 -13.69
CA GLN A 240 -0.02 18.96 -13.76
C GLN A 240 -0.83 17.79 -14.33
N ILE A 241 -0.33 17.15 -15.39
CA ILE A 241 -0.98 16.00 -16.03
C ILE A 241 -1.03 14.82 -15.05
N ILE A 242 0.04 14.54 -14.33
CA ILE A 242 0.06 13.49 -13.31
C ILE A 242 -0.93 13.76 -12.18
N ARG A 243 -1.02 14.99 -11.67
CA ARG A 243 -2.03 15.35 -10.66
C ARG A 243 -3.46 15.18 -11.15
N ASP A 244 -3.73 15.61 -12.37
CA ASP A 244 -5.06 15.46 -12.97
C ASP A 244 -5.40 13.99 -13.22
N SER A 245 -4.41 13.16 -13.56
CA SER A 245 -4.56 11.72 -13.72
C SER A 245 -4.95 11.07 -12.39
N ILE A 246 -4.21 11.34 -11.32
CA ILE A 246 -4.53 10.83 -9.98
C ILE A 246 -5.93 11.26 -9.54
N ASP A 247 -6.27 12.54 -9.69
CA ASP A 247 -7.60 13.07 -9.33
C ASP A 247 -8.72 12.40 -10.12
N LEU A 248 -8.53 12.16 -11.41
CA LEU A 248 -9.51 11.49 -12.26
C LEU A 248 -9.71 10.03 -11.84
N MET A 249 -8.62 9.29 -11.58
CA MET A 249 -8.68 7.91 -11.09
C MET A 249 -9.42 7.82 -9.74
N ILE A 250 -9.11 8.73 -8.80
CA ILE A 250 -9.79 8.78 -7.50
C ILE A 250 -11.28 9.06 -7.66
N ARG A 251 -11.67 10.02 -8.51
CA ARG A 251 -13.09 10.35 -8.74
C ARG A 251 -13.86 9.19 -9.35
N ASP A 252 -13.28 8.51 -10.32
CA ASP A 252 -13.88 7.33 -10.94
C ASP A 252 -14.05 6.20 -9.92
N LEU A 253 -13.01 5.91 -9.15
CA LEU A 253 -13.05 4.93 -8.06
C LEU A 253 -14.17 5.25 -7.05
N LEU A 254 -14.26 6.49 -6.58
CA LEU A 254 -15.28 6.89 -5.61
C LEU A 254 -16.69 6.75 -6.16
N ALA A 255 -16.93 7.21 -7.39
CA ALA A 255 -18.22 7.11 -8.05
C ALA A 255 -18.68 5.66 -8.23
N ASN A 256 -17.79 4.81 -8.74
CA ASN A 256 -18.08 3.39 -8.94
C ASN A 256 -18.23 2.62 -7.63
N THR A 257 -17.39 2.89 -6.63
CA THR A 257 -17.50 2.29 -5.30
C THR A 257 -18.85 2.61 -4.66
N GLN A 258 -19.26 3.88 -4.65
CA GLN A 258 -20.56 4.27 -4.08
C GLN A 258 -21.74 3.61 -4.81
N LYS A 259 -21.66 3.55 -6.15
CA LYS A 259 -22.69 2.89 -6.98
C LYS A 259 -22.77 1.39 -6.63
N ASN A 260 -21.62 0.71 -6.53
CA ASN A 260 -21.57 -0.72 -6.23
C ASN A 260 -22.06 -1.03 -4.81
N LEU A 261 -21.62 -0.28 -3.81
CA LEU A 261 -22.07 -0.43 -2.43
C LEU A 261 -23.59 -0.28 -2.31
N LYS A 262 -24.17 0.69 -3.05
CA LYS A 262 -25.61 0.91 -3.08
C LYS A 262 -26.35 -0.23 -3.79
N ASN A 263 -25.87 -0.65 -4.96
CA ASN A 263 -26.52 -1.68 -5.78
C ASN A 263 -26.48 -3.05 -5.08
N LEU A 264 -25.37 -3.39 -4.46
CA LEU A 264 -25.20 -4.65 -3.71
C LEU A 264 -25.79 -4.60 -2.31
N LYS A 265 -26.35 -3.46 -1.90
CA LYS A 265 -26.94 -3.24 -0.57
C LYS A 265 -25.98 -3.59 0.58
N ILE A 266 -24.69 -3.39 0.39
CA ILE A 266 -23.66 -3.64 1.41
C ILE A 266 -23.91 -2.70 2.60
N LYS A 267 -24.15 -3.29 3.79
CA LYS A 267 -24.46 -2.56 5.02
C LYS A 267 -23.42 -2.74 6.12
N SER A 268 -22.65 -3.79 6.04
CA SER A 268 -21.67 -4.15 7.07
C SER A 268 -20.44 -4.81 6.46
N ILE A 269 -19.36 -4.89 7.24
CA ILE A 269 -18.13 -5.61 6.86
C ILE A 269 -18.37 -7.12 6.63
N LYS A 270 -19.48 -7.66 7.11
CA LYS A 270 -19.82 -9.08 6.89
C LYS A 270 -20.41 -9.35 5.51
N ASP A 271 -20.79 -8.32 4.81
CA ASP A 271 -21.37 -8.38 3.46
C ASP A 271 -20.27 -8.28 2.38
N ILE A 272 -19.03 -8.05 2.79
CA ILE A 272 -17.81 -7.98 2.00
C ILE A 272 -17.05 -9.30 2.09
#